data_dbd4a084a0bfd62041e90ab8b3c30c20
#
_entry.id   dbd4a084a0bfd62041e90ab8b3c30c20
#
_cell.length_a   1.000
_cell.length_b   1.000
_cell.length_c   1.000
_cell.angle_alpha   90.00
_cell.angle_beta   90.00
_cell.angle_gamma   90.00
#
_symmetry.space_group_name_H-M   'P 1'
#
loop_
_entity.id
_entity.type
_entity.pdbx_description
1 polymer ?
#
loop_
_entity_poly.entity_id
_entity_poly.type
_entity_poly.pdbx_seq_one_letter_code
_entity_poly.pdbx_strand_id
1 'polypeptide(L)'
;MAALLGTLLLAASARAEERREMVFIAATNHTMPLASFADGKLSGGLLKELGEAIARRTGRQARFVSVPPRRVASTLAEGGADAVCYVLPEWLDGNFNWSAPLIPDAGVVVARADAPLVKQLSQLEGRPVGTVAGYHYAALSRTLGARFRRDDAPSMEHNIRKLLLGRMQYAVLEKTTFAYLQRKQPGLGLRADLEFDPFKAQCAFSLRSQIDIAEADRAIASLLRDGDIERVLAHYR
;
A
#
# COMPACT_ATOMS: atom_id res chain seq x y z
N MET A 1 -5.26 40.66 33.08
CA MET A 1 -4.06 40.26 32.30
C MET A 1 -3.67 38.77 32.44
N ALA A 2 -4.24 38.00 33.36
CA ALA A 2 -3.90 36.56 33.56
C ALA A 2 -4.52 35.61 32.53
N ALA A 3 -5.65 35.94 31.91
CA ALA A 3 -6.35 35.06 30.94
C ALA A 3 -5.67 34.93 29.57
N LEU A 4 -4.88 35.90 29.13
CA LEU A 4 -4.18 35.88 27.84
C LEU A 4 -2.91 35.00 27.85
N LEU A 5 -2.27 34.78 28.98
CA LEU A 5 -1.10 33.89 29.08
C LEU A 5 -1.47 32.41 28.99
N GLY A 6 -2.63 32.02 29.48
CA GLY A 6 -3.09 30.61 29.44
C GLY A 6 -3.40 30.10 28.03
N THR A 7 -3.96 30.94 27.18
CA THR A 7 -4.28 30.57 25.77
C THR A 7 -3.03 30.43 24.89
N LEU A 8 -2.01 31.23 25.13
CA LEU A 8 -0.72 31.10 24.40
C LEU A 8 0.04 29.80 24.75
N LEU A 9 0.02 29.38 26.02
CA LEU A 9 0.67 28.15 26.46
C LEU A 9 0.02 26.90 25.93
N LEU A 10 -1.32 26.85 25.85
CA LEU A 10 -2.08 25.74 25.25
C LEU A 10 -1.85 25.62 23.75
N ALA A 11 -1.79 26.73 23.02
CA ALA A 11 -1.51 26.74 21.59
C ALA A 11 -0.05 26.32 21.28
N ALA A 12 0.91 26.68 22.13
CA ALA A 12 2.31 26.26 22.00
C ALA A 12 2.49 24.76 22.28
N SER A 13 1.78 24.21 23.25
CA SER A 13 1.81 22.78 23.56
C SER A 13 1.18 21.93 22.44
N ALA A 14 0.04 22.33 21.91
CA ALA A 14 -0.61 21.66 20.77
C ALA A 14 0.29 21.69 19.52
N ARG A 15 0.95 22.80 19.25
CA ARG A 15 1.88 22.95 18.13
C ARG A 15 3.19 22.16 18.31
N ALA A 16 3.64 21.96 19.55
CA ALA A 16 4.80 21.13 19.87
C ALA A 16 4.46 19.62 19.75
N GLU A 17 3.23 19.25 20.05
CA GLU A 17 2.74 17.88 19.89
C GLU A 17 2.53 17.52 18.43
N GLU A 18 1.98 18.43 17.63
CA GLU A 18 1.83 18.33 16.18
C GLU A 18 3.18 18.15 15.45
N ARG A 19 4.25 18.78 15.95
CA ARG A 19 5.62 18.57 15.44
C ARG A 19 6.24 17.22 15.82
N ARG A 20 5.64 16.48 16.75
CA ARG A 20 6.10 15.16 17.19
C ARG A 20 5.46 14.02 16.44
N GLU A 21 4.43 14.27 15.66
CA GLU A 21 3.77 13.26 14.84
C GLU A 21 4.27 13.28 13.39
N MET A 22 4.20 12.11 12.77
CA MET A 22 4.29 11.92 11.33
C MET A 22 3.05 11.17 10.88
N VAL A 23 2.25 11.79 10.03
CA VAL A 23 0.93 11.29 9.63
C VAL A 23 1.04 10.50 8.34
N PHE A 24 0.63 9.24 8.38
CA PHE A 24 0.61 8.36 7.22
C PHE A 24 -0.81 8.06 6.75
N ILE A 25 -1.02 8.02 5.44
CA ILE A 25 -2.25 7.50 4.85
C ILE A 25 -2.20 5.97 4.86
N ALA A 26 -3.30 5.35 5.33
CA ALA A 26 -3.61 3.94 5.15
C ALA A 26 -4.81 3.82 4.21
N ALA A 27 -4.59 3.39 2.97
CA ALA A 27 -5.67 3.19 2.01
C ALA A 27 -6.54 1.99 2.43
N THR A 28 -7.87 2.21 2.54
CA THR A 28 -8.79 1.24 3.12
C THR A 28 -9.07 0.01 2.26
N ASN A 29 -8.54 -0.05 1.04
CA ASN A 29 -8.62 -1.20 0.14
C ASN A 29 -7.43 -2.15 0.23
N HIS A 30 -6.42 -1.84 1.04
CA HIS A 30 -5.35 -2.78 1.34
C HIS A 30 -5.85 -3.95 2.19
N THR A 31 -5.20 -5.09 2.05
CA THR A 31 -5.44 -6.30 2.83
C THR A 31 -4.13 -6.79 3.43
N MET A 32 -4.20 -7.74 4.37
CA MET A 32 -2.97 -8.37 4.86
C MET A 32 -2.17 -9.03 3.72
N PRO A 33 -0.85 -8.90 3.75
CA PRO A 33 0.01 -8.41 4.82
C PRO A 33 0.21 -6.90 4.86
N LEU A 34 -0.28 -6.14 3.87
CA LEU A 34 -0.05 -4.69 3.81
C LEU A 34 -0.73 -3.96 4.95
N ALA A 35 -2.02 -4.22 5.17
CA ALA A 35 -2.79 -3.56 6.22
C ALA A 35 -3.92 -4.43 6.74
N SER A 36 -4.22 -4.31 8.03
CA SER A 36 -5.48 -4.75 8.65
C SER A 36 -6.16 -3.55 9.30
N PHE A 37 -7.50 -3.60 9.36
CA PHE A 37 -8.31 -2.53 9.93
C PHE A 37 -9.25 -3.07 11.00
N ALA A 38 -9.39 -2.33 12.10
CA ALA A 38 -10.39 -2.55 13.13
C ALA A 38 -11.14 -1.22 13.35
N ASP A 39 -12.46 -1.26 13.32
CA ASP A 39 -13.33 -0.07 13.46
C ASP A 39 -12.95 1.07 12.50
N GLY A 40 -12.58 0.71 11.25
CA GLY A 40 -12.15 1.65 10.22
C GLY A 40 -10.77 2.28 10.42
N LYS A 41 -10.01 1.88 11.45
CA LYS A 41 -8.66 2.36 11.73
C LYS A 41 -7.62 1.30 11.42
N LEU A 42 -6.45 1.71 10.94
CA LEU A 42 -5.32 0.80 10.73
C LEU A 42 -4.92 0.16 12.07
N SER A 43 -5.02 -1.17 12.14
CA SER A 43 -4.73 -1.95 13.35
C SER A 43 -3.43 -2.74 13.27
N GLY A 44 -2.96 -3.08 12.06
CA GLY A 44 -1.75 -3.87 11.86
C GLY A 44 -1.33 -3.95 10.39
N GLY A 45 -0.28 -4.70 10.15
CA GLY A 45 0.27 -4.95 8.82
C GLY A 45 1.57 -4.19 8.55
N LEU A 46 2.20 -4.56 7.44
CA LEU A 46 3.49 -4.06 6.98
C LEU A 46 3.53 -2.53 6.94
N LEU A 47 2.46 -1.88 6.46
CA LEU A 47 2.41 -0.41 6.33
C LEU A 47 2.41 0.28 7.71
N LYS A 48 1.80 -0.34 8.71
CA LYS A 48 1.84 0.17 10.09
C LYS A 48 3.27 0.09 10.65
N GLU A 49 3.89 -1.07 10.58
CA GLU A 49 5.26 -1.28 11.09
C GLU A 49 6.28 -0.40 10.35
N LEU A 50 6.15 -0.26 9.03
CA LEU A 50 7.00 0.60 8.22
C LEU A 50 6.85 2.08 8.62
N GLY A 51 5.62 2.58 8.71
CA GLY A 51 5.36 3.97 9.11
C GLY A 51 5.89 4.27 10.51
N GLU A 52 5.70 3.36 11.46
CA GLU A 52 6.26 3.47 12.81
C GLU A 52 7.80 3.46 12.81
N ALA A 53 8.43 2.64 11.97
CA ALA A 53 9.88 2.59 11.84
C ALA A 53 10.43 3.90 11.26
N ILE A 54 9.81 4.45 10.22
CA ILE A 54 10.21 5.74 9.61
C ILE A 54 10.04 6.87 10.63
N ALA A 55 8.88 6.96 11.29
CA ALA A 55 8.61 8.01 12.27
C ALA A 55 9.63 7.97 13.43
N ARG A 56 9.91 6.78 13.98
CA ARG A 56 10.94 6.64 15.05
C ARG A 56 12.30 7.13 14.61
N ARG A 57 12.73 6.88 13.37
CA ARG A 57 14.04 7.33 12.85
C ARG A 57 14.10 8.84 12.63
N THR A 58 12.96 9.51 12.53
CA THR A 58 12.86 10.99 12.52
C THR A 58 12.54 11.59 13.89
N GLY A 59 12.62 10.79 14.97
CA GLY A 59 12.29 11.24 16.33
C GLY A 59 10.81 11.57 16.55
N ARG A 60 9.90 10.99 15.72
CA ARG A 60 8.46 11.25 15.75
C ARG A 60 7.66 9.99 16.08
N GLN A 61 6.39 10.18 16.41
CA GLN A 61 5.41 9.12 16.53
C GLN A 61 4.61 9.01 15.22
N ALA A 62 4.33 7.78 14.78
CA ALA A 62 3.48 7.57 13.63
C ALA A 62 2.01 7.72 14.02
N ARG A 63 1.26 8.48 13.23
CA ARG A 63 -0.21 8.51 13.26
C ARG A 63 -0.75 8.09 11.90
N PHE A 64 -1.83 7.33 11.88
CA PHE A 64 -2.40 6.82 10.64
C PHE A 64 -3.80 7.37 10.42
N VAL A 65 -4.08 7.81 9.20
CA VAL A 65 -5.40 8.21 8.73
C VAL A 65 -5.89 7.22 7.68
N SER A 66 -7.04 6.62 7.94
CA SER A 66 -7.67 5.69 7.00
C SER A 66 -8.39 6.48 5.91
N VAL A 67 -8.01 6.25 4.65
CA VAL A 67 -8.50 7.03 3.51
C VAL A 67 -9.01 6.09 2.41
N PRO A 68 -10.20 6.33 1.84
CA PRO A 68 -10.65 5.60 0.66
C PRO A 68 -9.65 5.78 -0.51
N PRO A 69 -9.41 4.74 -1.34
CA PRO A 69 -8.35 4.76 -2.36
C PRO A 69 -8.46 5.95 -3.34
N ARG A 70 -9.68 6.34 -3.73
CA ARG A 70 -9.92 7.49 -4.62
C ARG A 70 -9.58 8.85 -4.00
N ARG A 71 -9.36 8.92 -2.69
CA ARG A 71 -9.03 10.16 -1.97
C ARG A 71 -7.57 10.24 -1.53
N VAL A 72 -6.77 9.21 -1.77
CA VAL A 72 -5.37 9.16 -1.32
C VAL A 72 -4.59 10.34 -1.91
N ALA A 73 -4.63 10.53 -3.23
CA ALA A 73 -3.90 11.59 -3.91
C ALA A 73 -4.32 13.00 -3.44
N SER A 74 -5.64 13.27 -3.38
CA SER A 74 -6.15 14.58 -2.93
C SER A 74 -5.83 14.84 -1.46
N THR A 75 -6.01 13.85 -0.58
CA THR A 75 -5.68 13.98 0.85
C THR A 75 -4.21 14.32 1.05
N LEU A 76 -3.31 13.66 0.31
CA LEU A 76 -1.87 13.93 0.38
C LEU A 76 -1.53 15.32 -0.20
N ALA A 77 -2.09 15.68 -1.35
CA ALA A 77 -1.86 16.98 -2.00
C ALA A 77 -2.35 18.17 -1.14
N GLU A 78 -3.44 17.99 -0.42
CA GLU A 78 -4.03 19.00 0.48
C GLU A 78 -3.29 19.11 1.82
N GLY A 79 -2.35 18.19 2.12
CA GLY A 79 -1.61 18.16 3.39
C GLY A 79 -2.40 17.52 4.54
N GLY A 80 -3.43 16.72 4.24
CA GLY A 80 -4.18 15.95 5.22
C GLY A 80 -3.36 14.81 5.86
N ALA A 81 -2.20 14.51 5.28
CA ALA A 81 -1.17 13.63 5.81
C ALA A 81 0.20 14.02 5.27
N ASP A 82 1.27 13.56 5.93
CA ASP A 82 2.65 13.79 5.51
C ASP A 82 3.06 12.83 4.41
N ALA A 83 2.66 11.56 4.49
CA ALA A 83 3.11 10.53 3.56
C ALA A 83 2.06 9.45 3.30
N VAL A 84 2.23 8.78 2.16
CA VAL A 84 1.65 7.48 1.84
C VAL A 84 2.76 6.57 1.34
N CYS A 85 2.85 5.34 1.85
CA CYS A 85 3.84 4.36 1.44
C CYS A 85 3.19 3.21 0.64
N TYR A 86 4.03 2.43 -0.05
CA TYR A 86 3.64 1.35 -0.95
C TYR A 86 2.89 1.88 -2.17
N VAL A 87 3.47 2.88 -2.81
CA VAL A 87 2.97 3.52 -4.03
C VAL A 87 4.10 3.66 -5.05
N LEU A 88 3.72 3.89 -6.31
CA LEU A 88 4.61 4.26 -7.40
C LEU A 88 4.17 5.61 -7.98
N PRO A 89 5.07 6.38 -8.61
CA PRO A 89 4.73 7.64 -9.25
C PRO A 89 3.58 7.54 -10.26
N GLU A 90 3.53 6.48 -11.03
CA GLU A 90 2.49 6.22 -12.03
C GLU A 90 1.14 5.75 -11.44
N TRP A 91 1.07 5.49 -10.13
CA TRP A 91 -0.17 5.09 -9.45
C TRP A 91 -0.87 6.25 -8.75
N LEU A 92 -0.17 7.37 -8.56
CA LEU A 92 -0.65 8.47 -7.74
C LEU A 92 -0.63 9.78 -8.52
N ASP A 93 -1.80 10.25 -8.92
CA ASP A 93 -1.94 11.51 -9.64
C ASP A 93 -1.56 12.70 -8.76
N GLY A 94 -0.69 13.57 -9.26
CA GLY A 94 -0.27 14.79 -8.57
C GLY A 94 1.23 14.96 -8.48
N ASN A 95 1.64 16.00 -7.76
CA ASN A 95 3.04 16.35 -7.55
C ASN A 95 3.41 16.09 -6.09
N PHE A 96 4.37 15.19 -5.87
CA PHE A 96 4.81 14.76 -4.54
C PHE A 96 6.33 14.64 -4.49
N ASN A 97 6.90 14.71 -3.30
CA ASN A 97 8.26 14.27 -3.07
C ASN A 97 8.28 12.75 -2.91
N TRP A 98 9.26 12.08 -3.52
CA TRP A 98 9.34 10.63 -3.53
C TRP A 98 10.57 10.14 -2.77
N SER A 99 10.41 9.13 -1.94
CA SER A 99 11.54 8.44 -1.31
C SER A 99 12.33 7.59 -2.31
N ALA A 100 13.51 7.14 -1.89
CA ALA A 100 14.16 6.02 -2.57
C ALA A 100 13.23 4.77 -2.59
N PRO A 101 13.33 3.90 -3.63
CA PRO A 101 12.62 2.63 -3.68
C PRO A 101 12.96 1.72 -2.49
N LEU A 102 11.95 1.16 -1.81
CA LEU A 102 12.16 0.44 -0.54
C LEU A 102 11.51 -0.95 -0.45
N ILE A 103 10.36 -1.19 -1.06
CA ILE A 103 9.66 -2.47 -0.94
C ILE A 103 9.57 -3.16 -2.31
N PRO A 104 10.34 -4.24 -2.54
CA PRO A 104 10.21 -5.01 -3.77
C PRO A 104 8.95 -5.85 -3.76
N ASP A 105 8.19 -5.80 -4.87
CA ASP A 105 7.02 -6.63 -5.11
C ASP A 105 6.79 -6.84 -6.61
N ALA A 106 5.74 -7.56 -6.98
CA ALA A 106 5.33 -7.79 -8.36
C ALA A 106 3.83 -8.09 -8.44
N GLY A 107 3.26 -7.92 -9.61
CA GLY A 107 1.96 -8.49 -9.92
C GLY A 107 2.07 -10.01 -10.08
N VAL A 108 1.07 -10.74 -9.62
CA VAL A 108 0.95 -12.18 -9.84
C VAL A 108 -0.44 -12.55 -10.35
N VAL A 109 -0.51 -13.33 -11.43
CA VAL A 109 -1.74 -13.97 -11.86
C VAL A 109 -2.01 -15.16 -10.95
N VAL A 110 -3.05 -15.05 -10.14
CA VAL A 110 -3.52 -16.13 -9.27
C VAL A 110 -4.71 -16.80 -9.93
N ALA A 111 -4.66 -18.12 -9.99
CA ALA A 111 -5.67 -18.96 -10.60
C ALA A 111 -6.19 -20.00 -9.62
N ARG A 112 -7.42 -20.46 -9.87
CA ARG A 112 -7.94 -21.69 -9.25
C ARG A 112 -7.11 -22.89 -9.72
N ALA A 113 -6.94 -23.88 -8.87
CA ALA A 113 -6.18 -25.09 -9.21
C ALA A 113 -6.72 -25.85 -10.43
N ASP A 114 -8.04 -25.79 -10.67
CA ASP A 114 -8.74 -26.43 -11.80
C ASP A 114 -8.79 -25.56 -13.06
N ALA A 115 -8.37 -24.30 -13.01
CA ALA A 115 -8.34 -23.41 -14.17
C ALA A 115 -7.15 -23.72 -15.10
N PRO A 116 -7.25 -23.47 -16.43
CA PRO A 116 -6.13 -23.56 -17.35
C PRO A 116 -4.95 -22.72 -16.89
N LEU A 117 -3.72 -23.26 -17.00
CA LEU A 117 -2.49 -22.59 -16.60
C LEU A 117 -2.20 -21.37 -17.48
N VAL A 118 -1.86 -20.24 -16.85
CA VAL A 118 -1.47 -19.01 -17.53
C VAL A 118 0.05 -18.83 -17.44
N LYS A 119 0.73 -18.91 -18.60
CA LYS A 119 2.18 -18.73 -18.73
C LYS A 119 2.57 -17.36 -19.29
N GLN A 120 1.63 -16.63 -19.85
CA GLN A 120 1.81 -15.30 -20.43
C GLN A 120 0.50 -14.51 -20.36
N LEU A 121 0.59 -13.17 -20.18
CA LEU A 121 -0.58 -12.31 -19.99
C LEU A 121 -1.59 -12.39 -21.13
N SER A 122 -1.14 -12.57 -22.39
CA SER A 122 -2.03 -12.69 -23.55
C SER A 122 -3.04 -13.83 -23.46
N GLN A 123 -2.79 -14.87 -22.65
CA GLN A 123 -3.73 -15.96 -22.42
C GLN A 123 -4.97 -15.55 -21.62
N LEU A 124 -4.95 -14.35 -21.02
CA LEU A 124 -6.08 -13.75 -20.31
C LEU A 124 -7.02 -12.95 -21.24
N GLU A 125 -6.70 -12.82 -22.53
CA GLU A 125 -7.55 -12.09 -23.49
C GLU A 125 -8.99 -12.58 -23.47
N GLY A 126 -9.93 -11.63 -23.32
CA GLY A 126 -11.37 -11.90 -23.28
C GLY A 126 -11.86 -12.68 -22.07
N ARG A 127 -10.99 -13.11 -21.17
CA ARG A 127 -11.36 -13.78 -19.92
C ARG A 127 -11.60 -12.75 -18.82
N PRO A 128 -12.62 -12.93 -17.96
CA PRO A 128 -12.78 -12.09 -16.77
C PRO A 128 -11.58 -12.28 -15.84
N VAL A 129 -10.95 -11.16 -15.46
CA VAL A 129 -9.79 -11.13 -14.55
C VAL A 129 -10.15 -10.28 -13.35
N GLY A 130 -10.08 -10.87 -12.16
CA GLY A 130 -10.28 -10.14 -10.90
C GLY A 130 -9.22 -9.07 -10.71
N THR A 131 -9.67 -7.84 -10.57
CA THR A 131 -8.86 -6.63 -10.38
C THR A 131 -9.40 -5.82 -9.19
N VAL A 132 -8.65 -4.83 -8.72
CA VAL A 132 -9.12 -3.93 -7.66
C VAL A 132 -9.56 -2.61 -8.29
N ALA A 133 -10.73 -2.13 -7.89
CA ALA A 133 -11.28 -0.87 -8.36
C ALA A 133 -10.33 0.29 -8.04
N GLY A 134 -10.04 1.11 -9.05
CA GLY A 134 -9.12 2.26 -8.92
C GLY A 134 -7.63 1.92 -9.06
N TYR A 135 -7.25 0.64 -9.19
CA TYR A 135 -5.87 0.28 -9.47
C TYR A 135 -5.53 0.39 -10.96
N HIS A 136 -4.31 0.81 -11.25
CA HIS A 136 -3.75 0.82 -12.60
C HIS A 136 -3.02 -0.50 -12.87
N TYR A 137 -3.35 -1.15 -14.00
CA TYR A 137 -2.76 -2.41 -14.43
C TYR A 137 -2.11 -2.20 -15.80
N ALA A 138 -1.04 -1.38 -15.84
CA ALA A 138 -0.42 -0.93 -17.09
C ALA A 138 0.05 -2.09 -17.98
N ALA A 139 0.69 -3.10 -17.41
CA ALA A 139 1.16 -4.27 -18.17
C ALA A 139 -0.01 -5.06 -18.80
N LEU A 140 -1.10 -5.28 -18.06
CA LEU A 140 -2.30 -5.92 -18.56
C LEU A 140 -2.99 -5.08 -19.63
N SER A 141 -3.13 -3.78 -19.41
CA SER A 141 -3.73 -2.87 -20.38
C SER A 141 -2.94 -2.81 -21.68
N ARG A 142 -1.59 -2.78 -21.61
CA ARG A 142 -0.73 -2.83 -22.81
C ARG A 142 -0.84 -4.15 -23.54
N THR A 143 -0.85 -5.28 -22.83
CA THR A 143 -0.85 -6.61 -23.44
C THR A 143 -2.20 -7.01 -24.01
N LEU A 144 -3.29 -6.70 -23.30
CA LEU A 144 -4.64 -7.19 -23.62
C LEU A 144 -5.48 -6.16 -24.40
N GLY A 145 -5.12 -4.86 -24.31
CA GLY A 145 -5.82 -3.77 -24.98
C GLY A 145 -7.33 -3.78 -24.71
N ALA A 146 -8.13 -3.65 -25.77
CA ALA A 146 -9.59 -3.66 -25.68
C ALA A 146 -10.17 -5.01 -25.21
N ARG A 147 -9.38 -6.09 -25.22
CA ARG A 147 -9.78 -7.42 -24.73
C ARG A 147 -9.50 -7.65 -23.25
N PHE A 148 -9.00 -6.64 -22.52
CA PHE A 148 -8.86 -6.69 -21.08
C PHE A 148 -10.22 -6.58 -20.40
N ARG A 149 -10.76 -7.71 -19.94
CA ARG A 149 -12.03 -7.78 -19.23
C ARG A 149 -11.79 -7.75 -17.73
N ARG A 150 -11.82 -6.54 -17.15
CA ARG A 150 -11.70 -6.35 -15.72
C ARG A 150 -12.97 -6.80 -15.00
N ASP A 151 -12.80 -7.53 -13.91
CA ASP A 151 -13.84 -7.83 -12.92
C ASP A 151 -13.43 -7.18 -11.58
N ASP A 152 -13.70 -5.88 -11.47
CA ASP A 152 -13.27 -5.05 -10.36
C ASP A 152 -13.96 -5.42 -9.04
N ALA A 153 -13.18 -5.55 -8.00
CA ALA A 153 -13.62 -5.75 -6.62
C ALA A 153 -13.10 -4.62 -5.72
N PRO A 154 -13.70 -4.41 -4.54
CA PRO A 154 -13.24 -3.38 -3.59
C PRO A 154 -11.81 -3.59 -3.08
N SER A 155 -11.35 -4.84 -2.97
CA SER A 155 -10.02 -5.20 -2.48
C SER A 155 -9.56 -6.56 -3.02
N MET A 156 -8.29 -6.89 -2.85
CA MET A 156 -7.75 -8.21 -3.21
C MET A 156 -8.42 -9.34 -2.42
N GLU A 157 -8.77 -9.11 -1.17
CA GLU A 157 -9.50 -10.11 -0.36
C GLU A 157 -10.83 -10.50 -1.02
N HIS A 158 -11.56 -9.55 -1.58
CA HIS A 158 -12.80 -9.86 -2.32
C HIS A 158 -12.53 -10.72 -3.56
N ASN A 159 -11.45 -10.46 -4.29
CA ASN A 159 -11.05 -11.28 -5.43
C ASN A 159 -10.65 -12.69 -4.99
N ILE A 160 -9.91 -12.84 -3.90
CA ILE A 160 -9.59 -14.15 -3.31
C ILE A 160 -10.86 -14.90 -2.97
N ARG A 161 -11.84 -14.27 -2.33
CA ARG A 161 -13.14 -14.89 -2.03
C ARG A 161 -13.88 -15.33 -3.29
N LYS A 162 -13.86 -14.50 -4.36
CA LYS A 162 -14.49 -14.86 -5.66
C LYS A 162 -13.81 -16.08 -6.29
N LEU A 163 -12.47 -16.17 -6.23
CA LEU A 163 -11.73 -17.36 -6.68
C LEU A 163 -12.15 -18.61 -5.88
N LEU A 164 -12.14 -18.53 -4.55
CA LEU A 164 -12.48 -19.65 -3.67
C LEU A 164 -13.93 -20.13 -3.84
N LEU A 165 -14.86 -19.20 -4.10
CA LEU A 165 -16.26 -19.51 -4.38
C LEU A 165 -16.52 -19.95 -5.81
N GLY A 166 -15.50 -20.08 -6.66
CA GLY A 166 -15.66 -20.47 -8.06
C GLY A 166 -16.34 -19.43 -8.95
N ARG A 167 -16.45 -18.19 -8.51
CA ARG A 167 -17.10 -17.11 -9.27
C ARG A 167 -16.21 -16.52 -10.35
N MET A 168 -14.92 -16.80 -10.31
CA MET A 168 -13.92 -16.44 -11.32
C MET A 168 -12.80 -17.48 -11.34
N GLN A 169 -12.03 -17.50 -12.43
CA GLN A 169 -10.91 -18.41 -12.58
C GLN A 169 -9.56 -17.74 -12.32
N TYR A 170 -9.44 -16.43 -12.58
CA TYR A 170 -8.20 -15.68 -12.54
C TYR A 170 -8.38 -14.35 -11.80
N ALA A 171 -7.40 -13.96 -11.00
CA ALA A 171 -7.29 -12.63 -10.44
C ALA A 171 -5.83 -12.16 -10.43
N VAL A 172 -5.62 -10.85 -10.41
CA VAL A 172 -4.31 -10.26 -10.19
C VAL A 172 -4.21 -9.79 -8.74
N LEU A 173 -3.17 -10.27 -8.07
CA LEU A 173 -2.81 -9.89 -6.71
C LEU A 173 -1.38 -9.35 -6.71
N GLU A 174 -0.97 -8.69 -5.63
CA GLU A 174 0.45 -8.51 -5.33
C GLU A 174 1.05 -9.84 -4.87
N LYS A 175 2.28 -10.12 -5.28
CA LYS A 175 3.02 -11.33 -4.93
C LYS A 175 3.12 -11.49 -3.40
N THR A 176 3.43 -10.41 -2.69
CA THR A 176 3.51 -10.39 -1.23
C THR A 176 2.17 -10.77 -0.59
N THR A 177 1.05 -10.27 -1.12
CA THR A 177 -0.29 -10.61 -0.62
C THR A 177 -0.62 -12.09 -0.82
N PHE A 178 -0.31 -12.65 -2.00
CA PHE A 178 -0.59 -14.05 -2.27
C PHE A 178 0.33 -15.00 -1.47
N ALA A 179 1.61 -14.69 -1.35
CA ALA A 179 2.56 -15.46 -0.54
C ALA A 179 2.14 -15.53 0.95
N TYR A 180 1.73 -14.37 1.51
CA TYR A 180 1.19 -14.32 2.86
C TYR A 180 -0.06 -15.20 3.02
N LEU A 181 -0.99 -15.14 2.07
CA LEU A 181 -2.21 -15.96 2.07
C LEU A 181 -1.88 -17.46 2.06
N GLN A 182 -0.99 -17.89 1.15
CA GLN A 182 -0.57 -19.30 1.05
C GLN A 182 0.05 -19.81 2.34
N ARG A 183 0.86 -18.98 3.01
CA ARG A 183 1.48 -19.34 4.29
C ARG A 183 0.45 -19.46 5.42
N LYS A 184 -0.55 -18.55 5.46
CA LYS A 184 -1.59 -18.56 6.50
C LYS A 184 -2.62 -19.65 6.31
N GLN A 185 -2.87 -20.06 5.08
CA GLN A 185 -3.89 -21.04 4.71
C GLN A 185 -3.32 -22.00 3.65
N PRO A 186 -2.47 -22.96 4.01
CA PRO A 186 -2.01 -23.96 3.06
C PRO A 186 -3.20 -24.78 2.51
N GLY A 187 -3.15 -25.09 1.21
CA GLY A 187 -4.18 -25.94 0.58
C GLY A 187 -5.41 -25.20 0.09
N LEU A 188 -5.38 -23.87 -0.08
CA LEU A 188 -6.49 -23.06 -0.60
C LEU A 188 -7.03 -23.45 -1.98
N GLY A 189 -6.36 -24.36 -2.72
CA GLY A 189 -6.77 -24.68 -4.10
C GLY A 189 -6.54 -23.53 -5.08
N LEU A 190 -5.66 -22.59 -4.74
CA LEU A 190 -5.20 -21.49 -5.58
C LEU A 190 -3.71 -21.67 -5.87
N ARG A 191 -3.27 -21.22 -7.06
CA ARG A 191 -1.87 -21.23 -7.45
C ARG A 191 -1.44 -19.91 -8.07
N ALA A 192 -0.16 -19.56 -7.92
CA ALA A 192 0.48 -18.49 -8.68
C ALA A 192 0.90 -19.05 -10.05
N ASP A 193 0.34 -18.53 -11.13
CA ASP A 193 0.65 -18.97 -12.47
C ASP A 193 1.77 -18.18 -13.14
N LEU A 194 1.72 -16.85 -13.00
CA LEU A 194 2.64 -15.95 -13.68
C LEU A 194 2.93 -14.73 -12.81
N GLU A 195 4.20 -14.51 -12.52
CA GLU A 195 4.69 -13.25 -11.96
C GLU A 195 5.02 -12.28 -13.10
N PHE A 196 4.63 -11.01 -12.97
CA PHE A 196 4.83 -10.00 -14.00
C PHE A 196 4.99 -8.61 -13.38
N ASP A 197 5.52 -7.67 -14.18
CA ASP A 197 5.64 -6.24 -13.85
C ASP A 197 6.28 -6.00 -12.47
N PRO A 198 7.52 -6.50 -12.22
CA PRO A 198 8.18 -6.31 -10.93
C PRO A 198 8.46 -4.83 -10.68
N PHE A 199 8.25 -4.40 -9.44
CA PHE A 199 8.43 -3.00 -9.02
C PHE A 199 9.09 -2.90 -7.64
N LYS A 200 9.49 -1.68 -7.27
CA LYS A 200 9.89 -1.34 -5.91
C LYS A 200 9.06 -0.16 -5.43
N ALA A 201 8.13 -0.43 -4.55
CA ALA A 201 7.26 0.60 -3.99
C ALA A 201 8.05 1.63 -3.17
N GLN A 202 7.57 2.86 -3.19
CA GLN A 202 8.13 4.04 -2.54
C GLN A 202 7.14 4.62 -1.52
N CYS A 203 7.58 5.65 -0.80
CA CYS A 203 6.69 6.57 -0.10
C CYS A 203 6.61 7.89 -0.90
N ALA A 204 5.40 8.39 -1.08
CA ALA A 204 5.14 9.75 -1.56
C ALA A 204 4.89 10.66 -0.35
N PHE A 205 5.49 11.86 -0.37
CA PHE A 205 5.36 12.87 0.67
C PHE A 205 4.65 14.10 0.14
N SER A 206 3.75 14.64 0.95
CA SER A 206 3.06 15.89 0.64
C SER A 206 4.06 17.05 0.50
N LEU A 207 3.87 17.89 -0.53
CA LEU A 207 4.61 19.15 -0.64
C LEU A 207 4.24 20.16 0.47
N ARG A 208 3.14 19.89 1.20
CA ARG A 208 2.68 20.69 2.35
C ARG A 208 3.10 20.10 3.69
N SER A 209 3.81 18.96 3.70
CA SER A 209 4.35 18.37 4.92
C SER A 209 5.33 19.32 5.60
N GLN A 210 5.29 19.34 6.93
CA GLN A 210 6.30 20.05 7.74
C GLN A 210 7.56 19.18 7.95
N ILE A 211 7.56 17.96 7.42
CA ILE A 211 8.70 17.04 7.50
C ILE A 211 9.59 17.29 6.28
N ASP A 212 10.85 17.61 6.54
CA ASP A 212 11.84 17.75 5.49
C ASP A 212 12.03 16.41 4.76
N ILE A 213 11.84 16.40 3.44
CA ILE A 213 12.02 15.21 2.62
C ILE A 213 13.43 14.63 2.76
N ALA A 214 14.45 15.47 2.91
CA ALA A 214 15.82 14.99 3.11
C ALA A 214 15.98 14.28 4.47
N GLU A 215 15.24 14.68 5.50
CA GLU A 215 15.19 13.97 6.79
C GLU A 215 14.52 12.60 6.62
N ALA A 216 13.37 12.55 5.95
CA ALA A 216 12.65 11.31 5.68
C ALA A 216 13.47 10.33 4.84
N ASP A 217 14.16 10.81 3.80
CA ASP A 217 15.03 9.99 2.97
C ASP A 217 16.23 9.43 3.74
N ARG A 218 16.85 10.24 4.60
CA ARG A 218 17.94 9.75 5.50
C ARG A 218 17.43 8.67 6.44
N ALA A 219 16.22 8.83 6.99
CA ALA A 219 15.60 7.82 7.84
C ALA A 219 15.35 6.51 7.08
N ILE A 220 14.76 6.58 5.89
CA ILE A 220 14.50 5.40 5.02
C ILE A 220 15.82 4.74 4.60
N ALA A 221 16.82 5.52 4.16
CA ALA A 221 18.12 4.98 3.80
C ALA A 221 18.83 4.28 4.98
N SER A 222 18.67 4.81 6.19
CA SER A 222 19.17 4.16 7.41
C SER A 222 18.44 2.84 7.67
N LEU A 223 17.11 2.79 7.57
CA LEU A 223 16.33 1.56 7.74
C LEU A 223 16.70 0.47 6.71
N LEU A 224 17.00 0.88 5.48
CA LEU A 224 17.48 -0.05 4.43
C LEU A 224 18.86 -0.60 4.78
N ARG A 225 19.83 0.26 5.14
CA ARG A 225 21.20 -0.16 5.48
C ARG A 225 21.26 -1.07 6.71
N ASP A 226 20.43 -0.79 7.71
CA ASP A 226 20.41 -1.53 8.99
C ASP A 226 19.59 -2.83 8.89
N GLY A 227 18.99 -3.11 7.74
CA GLY A 227 18.16 -4.29 7.50
C GLY A 227 16.80 -4.24 8.22
N ASP A 228 16.37 -3.08 8.73
CA ASP A 228 15.07 -2.93 9.40
C ASP A 228 13.91 -3.21 8.45
N ILE A 229 13.99 -2.73 7.22
CA ILE A 229 12.97 -2.99 6.19
C ILE A 229 12.85 -4.50 5.93
N GLU A 230 13.99 -5.20 5.79
CA GLU A 230 13.98 -6.65 5.59
C GLU A 230 13.41 -7.40 6.81
N ARG A 231 13.69 -6.93 8.04
CA ARG A 231 13.07 -7.51 9.24
C ARG A 231 11.56 -7.33 9.27
N VAL A 232 11.06 -6.14 8.94
CA VAL A 232 9.62 -5.90 8.82
C VAL A 232 9.01 -6.79 7.75
N LEU A 233 9.62 -6.89 6.56
CA LEU A 233 9.14 -7.76 5.49
C LEU A 233 9.15 -9.25 5.89
N ALA A 234 10.15 -9.68 6.66
CA ALA A 234 10.28 -11.07 7.10
C ALA A 234 9.13 -11.54 8.02
N HIS A 235 8.47 -10.63 8.76
CA HIS A 235 7.29 -10.98 9.56
C HIS A 235 6.11 -11.43 8.68
N TYR A 236 6.10 -11.05 7.41
CA TYR A 236 4.99 -11.26 6.47
C TYR A 236 5.30 -12.22 5.32
N ARG A 237 6.56 -12.61 5.16
CA ARG A 237 7.02 -13.61 4.15
C ARG A 237 6.98 -15.05 4.63
#